data_577ab7c2a12b19b065d37edd1c950b07
#
_entry.id   577ab7c2a12b19b065d37edd1c950b07
#
_cell.length_a   1.000
_cell.length_b   1.000
_cell.length_c   1.000
_cell.angle_alpha   90.00
_cell.angle_beta   90.00
_cell.angle_gamma   90.00
#
_symmetry.space_group_name_H-M   'P 1'
#
loop_
_entity.id
_entity.type
_entity.pdbx_description
1 polymer ?
#
loop_
_entity_poly.entity_id
_entity_poly.type
_entity_poly.pdbx_seq_one_letter_code
_entity_poly.pdbx_strand_id
1 'polypeptide(L)'
;MIPQEIIRKKRDSEVLSKEEIIEFVKGLTNGSFSDAQIAAMSMAIFSNGMTPEETVHLTEAMTKSGDTINWSGIIDSELVCDKHSTGGVGDKTSIVLAPILAACGLYVPMISGRGLGHTCLLYTSDAADE
;
A
#
# COMPACT_ATOMS: atom_id res chain seq x y z
N MET A 1 13.37 -2.91 -18.68
CA MET A 1 14.33 -1.91 -18.12
C MET A 1 15.21 -2.63 -17.11
N ILE A 2 16.45 -2.19 -16.90
CA ILE A 2 17.39 -2.88 -15.99
C ILE A 2 17.12 -2.38 -14.56
N PRO A 3 16.81 -3.27 -13.59
CA PRO A 3 16.47 -2.87 -12.21
C PRO A 3 17.51 -1.94 -11.56
N GLN A 4 18.77 -2.21 -11.78
CA GLN A 4 19.88 -1.43 -11.21
C GLN A 4 19.87 0.04 -11.66
N GLU A 5 19.41 0.32 -12.88
CA GLU A 5 19.35 1.70 -13.38
C GLU A 5 18.23 2.51 -12.69
N ILE A 6 17.09 1.88 -12.41
CA ILE A 6 16.00 2.53 -11.65
C ILE A 6 16.48 2.87 -10.24
N ILE A 7 17.14 1.91 -9.59
CA ILE A 7 17.69 2.07 -8.23
C ILE A 7 18.78 3.16 -8.23
N ARG A 8 19.69 3.15 -9.23
CA ARG A 8 20.74 4.16 -9.36
C ARG A 8 20.16 5.57 -9.47
N LYS A 9 19.17 5.76 -10.34
CA LYS A 9 18.51 7.06 -10.48
C LYS A 9 17.96 7.56 -9.15
N LYS A 10 17.23 6.73 -8.43
CA LYS A 10 16.64 7.12 -7.14
C LYS A 10 17.71 7.37 -6.07
N ARG A 11 18.78 6.55 -6.05
CA ARG A 11 19.93 6.76 -5.18
C ARG A 11 20.59 8.14 -5.43
N ASP A 12 20.68 8.54 -6.70
CA ASP A 12 21.33 9.78 -7.12
C ASP A 12 20.35 10.99 -7.07
N SER A 13 19.19 10.84 -6.42
CA SER A 13 18.16 11.86 -6.26
C SER A 13 17.49 12.30 -7.57
N GLU A 14 17.58 11.49 -8.62
CA GLU A 14 16.88 11.73 -9.86
C GLU A 14 15.39 11.34 -9.72
N VAL A 15 14.53 12.05 -10.45
CA VAL A 15 13.08 11.76 -10.50
C VAL A 15 12.83 10.55 -11.41
N LEU A 16 12.04 9.61 -10.93
CA LEU A 16 11.64 8.44 -11.71
C LEU A 16 10.45 8.75 -12.61
N SER A 17 10.47 8.23 -13.83
CA SER A 17 9.32 8.29 -14.70
C SER A 17 8.20 7.33 -14.24
N LYS A 18 6.99 7.56 -14.76
CA LYS A 18 5.85 6.66 -14.52
C LYS A 18 6.16 5.22 -14.93
N GLU A 19 6.82 5.03 -16.07
CA GLU A 19 7.19 3.72 -16.61
C GLU A 19 8.20 3.01 -15.71
N GLU A 20 9.17 3.74 -15.16
CA GLU A 20 10.17 3.20 -14.22
C GLU A 20 9.52 2.74 -12.92
N ILE A 21 8.56 3.49 -12.41
CA ILE A 21 7.80 3.14 -11.22
C ILE A 21 6.91 1.91 -11.48
N ILE A 22 6.20 1.86 -12.60
CA ILE A 22 5.41 0.70 -13.00
C ILE A 22 6.29 -0.55 -13.13
N GLU A 23 7.46 -0.43 -13.74
CA GLU A 23 8.39 -1.55 -13.90
C GLU A 23 8.91 -2.05 -12.55
N PHE A 24 9.20 -1.13 -11.62
CA PHE A 24 9.60 -1.50 -10.25
C PHE A 24 8.50 -2.29 -9.54
N VAL A 25 7.27 -1.79 -9.53
CA VAL A 25 6.13 -2.46 -8.88
C VAL A 25 5.83 -3.81 -9.53
N LYS A 26 5.88 -3.87 -10.87
CA LYS A 26 5.72 -5.13 -11.61
C LYS A 26 6.81 -6.13 -11.28
N GLY A 27 8.05 -5.66 -11.17
CA GLY A 27 9.19 -6.51 -10.81
C GLY A 27 9.10 -7.05 -9.38
N LEU A 28 8.53 -6.27 -8.45
CA LEU A 28 8.25 -6.68 -7.08
C LEU A 28 7.17 -7.77 -7.05
N THR A 29 6.08 -7.59 -7.79
CA THR A 29 4.93 -8.52 -7.75
C THR A 29 5.20 -9.84 -8.48
N ASN A 30 5.99 -9.83 -9.57
CA ASN A 30 6.31 -11.04 -10.35
C ASN A 30 7.62 -11.71 -9.93
N GLY A 31 8.34 -11.16 -8.94
CA GLY A 31 9.59 -11.71 -8.43
C GLY A 31 10.80 -11.50 -9.36
N SER A 32 10.71 -10.64 -10.38
CA SER A 32 11.85 -10.34 -11.25
C SER A 32 12.87 -9.37 -10.61
N PHE A 33 12.49 -8.66 -9.57
CA PHE A 33 13.39 -7.95 -8.68
C PHE A 33 13.71 -8.83 -7.48
N SER A 34 14.99 -8.97 -7.14
CA SER A 34 15.40 -9.67 -5.93
C SER A 34 15.09 -8.85 -4.67
N ASP A 35 14.96 -9.52 -3.52
CA ASP A 35 14.74 -8.85 -2.22
C ASP A 35 15.79 -7.78 -1.94
N ALA A 36 17.05 -8.03 -2.33
CA ALA A 36 18.13 -7.05 -2.19
C ALA A 36 17.90 -5.79 -3.03
N GLN A 37 17.38 -5.94 -4.25
CA GLN A 37 17.04 -4.82 -5.13
C GLN A 37 15.84 -4.03 -4.60
N ILE A 38 14.83 -4.75 -4.09
CA ILE A 38 13.65 -4.14 -3.46
C ILE A 38 14.08 -3.34 -2.22
N ALA A 39 14.91 -3.92 -1.36
CA ALA A 39 15.43 -3.25 -0.18
C ALA A 39 16.27 -2.02 -0.54
N ALA A 40 17.15 -2.14 -1.55
CA ALA A 40 17.98 -1.03 -2.02
C ALA A 40 17.12 0.13 -2.57
N MET A 41 16.07 -0.17 -3.33
CA MET A 41 15.13 0.83 -3.83
C MET A 41 14.35 1.50 -2.68
N SER A 42 13.88 0.72 -1.72
CA SER A 42 13.17 1.23 -0.55
C SER A 42 14.06 2.17 0.27
N MET A 43 15.33 1.83 0.46
CA MET A 43 16.29 2.69 1.14
C MET A 43 16.63 3.94 0.34
N ALA A 44 16.71 3.86 -0.99
CA ALA A 44 16.91 5.04 -1.84
C ALA A 44 15.73 6.01 -1.75
N ILE A 45 14.49 5.49 -1.75
CA ILE A 45 13.28 6.28 -1.54
C ILE A 45 13.28 6.90 -0.13
N PHE A 46 13.62 6.12 0.89
CA PHE A 46 13.66 6.60 2.28
C PHE A 46 14.65 7.76 2.45
N SER A 47 15.83 7.66 1.82
CA SER A 47 16.91 8.65 1.96
C SER A 47 16.65 9.92 1.14
N ASN A 48 16.09 9.80 -0.05
CA ASN A 48 15.97 10.90 -1.01
C ASN A 48 14.53 11.41 -1.21
N GLY A 49 13.54 10.74 -0.62
CA GLY A 49 12.12 11.06 -0.79
C GLY A 49 11.59 10.76 -2.19
N MET A 50 10.37 11.16 -2.42
CA MET A 50 9.67 11.10 -3.71
C MET A 50 8.97 12.41 -3.99
N THR A 51 8.87 12.80 -5.24
CA THR A 51 8.01 13.92 -5.64
C THR A 51 6.54 13.54 -5.47
N PRO A 52 5.61 14.53 -5.42
CA PRO A 52 4.18 14.23 -5.42
C PRO A 52 3.73 13.38 -6.61
N GLU A 53 4.28 13.64 -7.80
CA GLU A 53 3.97 12.85 -8.99
C GLU A 53 4.47 11.42 -8.89
N GLU A 54 5.70 11.21 -8.43
CA GLU A 54 6.23 9.87 -8.17
C GLU A 54 5.35 9.10 -7.17
N THR A 55 4.90 9.77 -6.12
CA THR A 55 4.04 9.16 -5.08
C THR A 55 2.69 8.75 -5.67
N VAL A 56 2.08 9.58 -6.52
CA VAL A 56 0.85 9.24 -7.23
C VAL A 56 1.06 8.04 -8.15
N HIS A 57 2.14 8.04 -8.94
CA HIS A 57 2.45 6.94 -9.85
C HIS A 57 2.71 5.63 -9.10
N LEU A 58 3.40 5.68 -7.96
CA LEU A 58 3.63 4.51 -7.13
C LEU A 58 2.31 3.97 -6.56
N THR A 59 1.47 4.85 -6.04
CA THR A 59 0.15 4.48 -5.51
C THR A 59 -0.73 3.83 -6.58
N GLU A 60 -0.80 4.43 -7.79
CA GLU A 60 -1.55 3.85 -8.90
C GLU A 60 -1.00 2.49 -9.34
N ALA A 61 0.33 2.35 -9.44
CA ALA A 61 0.95 1.11 -9.85
C ALA A 61 0.70 0.00 -8.83
N MET A 62 0.84 0.30 -7.53
CA MET A 62 0.55 -0.65 -6.45
C MET A 62 -0.93 -1.07 -6.45
N THR A 63 -1.86 -0.14 -6.58
CA THR A 63 -3.30 -0.42 -6.67
C THR A 63 -3.62 -1.37 -7.82
N LYS A 64 -2.99 -1.16 -8.99
CA LYS A 64 -3.22 -1.98 -10.19
C LYS A 64 -2.46 -3.30 -10.20
N SER A 65 -1.50 -3.49 -9.31
CA SER A 65 -0.68 -4.71 -9.24
C SER A 65 -1.32 -5.85 -8.45
N GLY A 66 -2.30 -5.54 -7.60
CA GLY A 66 -3.04 -6.50 -6.77
C GLY A 66 -4.42 -6.82 -7.33
N ASP A 67 -5.14 -7.66 -6.59
CA ASP A 67 -6.53 -7.96 -6.87
C ASP A 67 -7.41 -6.77 -6.50
N THR A 68 -8.37 -6.45 -7.36
CA THR A 68 -9.36 -5.40 -7.13
C THR A 68 -10.75 -6.01 -7.00
N ILE A 69 -11.48 -5.62 -5.96
CA ILE A 69 -12.84 -6.10 -5.75
C ILE A 69 -13.79 -5.22 -6.56
N ASN A 70 -14.60 -5.88 -7.41
CA ASN A 70 -15.64 -5.20 -8.16
C ASN A 70 -16.99 -5.40 -7.45
N TRP A 71 -17.54 -4.32 -6.94
CA TRP A 71 -18.83 -4.32 -6.23
C TRP A 71 -20.03 -4.16 -7.14
N SER A 72 -19.83 -3.90 -8.44
CA SER A 72 -20.91 -3.68 -9.40
C SER A 72 -21.84 -4.88 -9.48
N GLY A 73 -23.14 -4.63 -9.32
CA GLY A 73 -24.18 -5.66 -9.36
C GLY A 73 -24.38 -6.45 -8.05
N ILE A 74 -23.58 -6.16 -7.01
CA ILE A 74 -23.72 -6.75 -5.66
C ILE A 74 -24.33 -5.71 -4.72
N ILE A 75 -23.73 -4.53 -4.69
CA ILE A 75 -24.14 -3.40 -3.86
C ILE A 75 -23.90 -2.10 -4.63
N ASP A 76 -24.48 -1.00 -4.15
CA ASP A 76 -24.18 0.33 -4.69
C ASP A 76 -22.74 0.70 -4.37
N SER A 77 -21.89 0.75 -5.39
CA SER A 77 -20.45 1.02 -5.24
C SER A 77 -20.15 2.44 -4.74
N GLU A 78 -21.08 3.40 -4.91
CA GLU A 78 -20.94 4.76 -4.38
C GLU A 78 -21.07 4.81 -2.85
N LEU A 79 -21.71 3.81 -2.26
CA LEU A 79 -21.87 3.67 -0.82
C LEU A 79 -20.77 2.83 -0.17
N VAL A 80 -19.84 2.30 -0.94
CA VAL A 80 -18.70 1.54 -0.41
C VAL A 80 -17.60 2.51 0.01
N CYS A 81 -17.20 2.44 1.27
CA CYS A 81 -16.09 3.23 1.78
C CYS A 81 -15.16 2.39 2.66
N ASP A 82 -13.89 2.71 2.61
CA ASP A 82 -12.88 2.12 3.46
C ASP A 82 -11.91 3.20 3.95
N LYS A 83 -11.16 2.89 4.99
CA LYS A 83 -10.04 3.70 5.44
C LYS A 83 -8.82 2.83 5.68
N HIS A 84 -7.67 3.32 5.32
CA HIS A 84 -6.42 2.66 5.61
C HIS A 84 -5.77 3.23 6.86
N SER A 85 -5.15 2.35 7.65
CA SER A 85 -4.32 2.72 8.79
C SER A 85 -2.93 2.10 8.66
N THR A 86 -1.91 2.85 9.02
CA THR A 86 -0.54 2.33 9.15
C THR A 86 -0.29 1.61 10.49
N GLY A 87 -1.32 1.57 11.35
CA GLY A 87 -1.24 1.04 12.71
C GLY A 87 -0.77 2.07 13.75
N GLY A 88 0.23 2.88 13.44
CA GLY A 88 0.73 3.98 14.30
C GLY A 88 0.85 3.61 15.77
N VAL A 89 0.16 4.34 16.64
CA VAL A 89 0.05 4.08 18.09
C VAL A 89 -1.08 3.09 18.41
N GLY A 90 -1.71 2.54 17.40
CA GLY A 90 -2.82 1.56 17.51
C GLY A 90 -4.07 2.02 16.74
N ASP A 91 -4.63 1.11 15.97
CA ASP A 91 -5.82 1.39 15.14
C ASP A 91 -7.13 1.06 15.86
N LYS A 92 -7.30 1.57 17.06
CA LYS A 92 -8.55 1.43 17.83
C LYS A 92 -9.73 2.17 17.17
N THR A 93 -9.44 3.15 16.35
CA THR A 93 -10.43 3.98 15.66
C THR A 93 -11.28 3.16 14.71
N SER A 94 -10.72 2.18 14.03
CA SER A 94 -11.43 1.32 13.08
C SER A 94 -12.56 0.53 13.73
N ILE A 95 -12.37 0.04 14.96
CA ILE A 95 -13.39 -0.73 15.71
C ILE A 95 -14.66 0.09 15.93
N VAL A 96 -14.51 1.38 16.21
CA VAL A 96 -15.63 2.29 16.47
C VAL A 96 -16.19 2.87 15.18
N LEU A 97 -15.30 3.17 14.22
CA LEU A 97 -15.67 3.83 12.97
C LEU A 97 -16.51 2.94 12.06
N ALA A 98 -16.15 1.66 11.91
CA ALA A 98 -16.86 0.74 11.03
C ALA A 98 -18.37 0.62 11.35
N PRO A 99 -18.79 0.35 12.59
CA PRO A 99 -20.22 0.29 12.91
C PRO A 99 -20.91 1.64 12.79
N ILE A 100 -20.26 2.75 13.03
CA ILE A 100 -20.83 4.09 12.85
C ILE A 100 -21.14 4.34 11.37
N LEU A 101 -20.19 4.07 10.48
CA LEU A 101 -20.37 4.21 9.04
C LEU A 101 -21.47 3.28 8.52
N ALA A 102 -21.49 2.04 8.98
CA ALA A 102 -22.55 1.10 8.65
C ALA A 102 -23.94 1.57 9.11
N ALA A 103 -24.04 2.16 10.31
CA ALA A 103 -25.28 2.76 10.81
C ALA A 103 -25.72 3.98 9.99
N CYS A 104 -24.78 4.66 9.31
CA CYS A 104 -25.07 5.72 8.37
C CYS A 104 -25.46 5.23 6.96
N GLY A 105 -25.56 3.92 6.76
CA GLY A 105 -25.99 3.32 5.49
C GLY A 105 -24.86 3.04 4.51
N LEU A 106 -23.60 3.10 4.96
CA LEU A 106 -22.43 2.79 4.13
C LEU A 106 -22.02 1.33 4.24
N TYR A 107 -21.47 0.77 3.17
CA TYR A 107 -20.82 -0.53 3.19
C TYR A 107 -19.33 -0.34 3.51
N VAL A 108 -18.84 -1.03 4.53
CA VAL A 108 -17.48 -0.83 5.05
C VAL A 108 -16.69 -2.14 5.02
N PRO A 109 -16.17 -2.56 3.85
CA PRO A 109 -15.38 -3.78 3.71
C PRO A 109 -13.95 -3.56 4.23
N MET A 110 -13.80 -3.27 5.52
CA MET A 110 -12.53 -2.90 6.12
C MET A 110 -11.58 -4.08 6.16
N ILE A 111 -10.46 -3.97 5.43
CA ILE A 111 -9.40 -4.96 5.40
C ILE A 111 -8.30 -4.52 6.37
N SER A 112 -7.86 -5.44 7.21
CA SER A 112 -6.81 -5.20 8.18
C SER A 112 -5.67 -6.21 8.01
N GLY A 113 -4.47 -5.85 8.41
CA GLY A 113 -3.29 -6.69 8.33
C GLY A 113 -2.40 -6.55 9.56
N ARG A 114 -1.28 -7.27 9.57
CA ARG A 114 -0.31 -7.18 10.66
C ARG A 114 0.30 -5.78 10.74
N GLY A 115 0.49 -5.29 11.96
CA GLY A 115 1.26 -4.09 12.23
C GLY A 115 2.74 -4.25 11.90
N LEU A 116 3.37 -3.14 11.55
CA LEU A 116 4.81 -3.09 11.30
C LEU A 116 5.56 -2.67 12.57
N GLY A 117 6.52 -3.48 12.99
CA GLY A 117 7.33 -3.19 14.18
C GLY A 117 6.47 -3.08 15.46
N HIS A 118 6.49 -1.91 16.08
CA HIS A 118 5.73 -1.60 17.30
C HIS A 118 4.29 -1.15 17.04
N THR A 119 3.86 -1.09 15.79
CA THR A 119 2.50 -0.67 15.44
C THR A 119 1.50 -1.80 15.68
N CYS A 120 0.32 -1.47 16.16
CA CYS A 120 -0.77 -2.41 16.39
C CYS A 120 -1.89 -2.15 15.38
N LEU A 121 -2.08 -3.08 14.46
CA LEU A 121 -3.27 -3.14 13.63
C LEU A 121 -4.30 -4.07 14.27
N LEU A 122 -5.54 -3.94 13.86
CA LEU A 122 -6.68 -4.67 14.43
C LEU A 122 -6.46 -6.19 14.51
N TYR A 123 -5.63 -6.73 13.63
CA TYR A 123 -5.43 -8.17 13.45
C TYR A 123 -4.27 -8.76 14.28
N THR A 124 -3.46 -7.93 14.94
CA THR A 124 -2.29 -8.44 15.68
C THR A 124 -2.62 -9.05 17.04
N SER A 125 -3.82 -8.85 17.56
CA SER A 125 -4.22 -9.44 18.84
C SER A 125 -4.59 -10.94 18.73
N ASP A 126 -5.12 -11.37 17.59
CA ASP A 126 -5.60 -12.75 17.43
C ASP A 126 -4.54 -13.71 16.86
N ALA A 127 -3.51 -13.17 16.19
CA ALA A 127 -2.46 -14.00 15.58
C ALA A 127 -1.29 -14.33 16.51
N ALA A 128 -1.32 -13.84 17.75
CA ALA A 128 -0.28 -14.14 18.75
C ALA A 128 -0.57 -15.40 19.56
N ASP A 129 -1.78 -15.96 19.45
CA ASP A 129 -2.25 -17.09 20.25
C ASP A 129 -2.35 -18.41 19.43
N GLU A 130 -1.96 -18.41 18.15
CA GLU A 130 -1.80 -19.59 17.28
C GLU A 130 -0.32 -19.84 16.93
#